data_82d517afb23e811a19f341d5657b55c8
#
_entry.id   82d517afb23e811a19f341d5657b55c8
#
_cell.length_a   1.000
_cell.length_b   1.000
_cell.length_c   1.000
_cell.angle_alpha   90.00
_cell.angle_beta   90.00
_cell.angle_gamma   90.00
#
_symmetry.space_group_name_H-M   'P 1'
#
loop_
_entity.id
_entity.type
_entity.pdbx_description
1 polymer ?
#
loop_
_entity_poly.entity_id
_entity_poly.type
_entity_poly.pdbx_seq_one_letter_code
_entity_poly.pdbx_strand_id
1 'polypeptide(L)'
;MNGPLLRRHHPILLAVAFLLFARVSIADSNDLGCQQEPGDRFFWLERGFCDLPVHGPDRANGVVIWNHGISGTRQSWMAPAPPVLRLLQHRGWDVIMLKRHHSAETENTLYRTVQRTLEEVATFKKAGYRKIVLAGQSFGGYVTLEAVDSSPTIDAAIALSPGVRAQGATGRLDPSIIERILQRVTVGRLALVLPKDDALFGYQERGARAEAILSRRSLPYLLVDETSGISGHGGGVTGRFALQYGACLAEFLANTTLPTRRFQCQQTADPWPVVRELLLPPASDSLNLVRDSTALPESVRPLIGIRWGLLEDTIVLVAPVVAEQPGKLRLMYRSTGISGGVFDATTTGGVIRMVLPNKSTITLKPDRDGTLTWSAADGSRSLNTELRIGRED
;
A
#
# COMPACT_ATOMS: atom_id res chain seq x y z
N MET A 1 65.18 -58.52 -36.81
CA MET A 1 65.82 -57.34 -36.21
C MET A 1 64.72 -56.44 -35.69
N ASN A 2 64.53 -56.49 -34.38
CA ASN A 2 63.37 -55.87 -33.68
C ASN A 2 63.77 -54.47 -33.15
N GLY A 3 63.01 -53.43 -33.57
CA GLY A 3 63.13 -52.09 -33.01
C GLY A 3 61.90 -51.75 -32.14
N PRO A 4 62.10 -51.13 -30.96
CA PRO A 4 61.00 -50.92 -30.00
C PRO A 4 60.15 -49.67 -30.29
N LEU A 5 58.84 -49.88 -30.23
CA LEU A 5 57.82 -48.84 -30.29
C LEU A 5 57.84 -47.96 -29.00
N LEU A 6 58.17 -46.67 -29.15
CA LEU A 6 58.07 -45.67 -28.15
C LEU A 6 56.56 -45.24 -28.01
N ARG A 7 55.95 -45.63 -26.92
CA ARG A 7 54.65 -45.08 -26.46
C ARG A 7 54.81 -43.68 -25.95
N ARG A 8 54.27 -42.68 -26.65
CA ARG A 8 54.11 -41.31 -26.16
C ARG A 8 52.87 -41.22 -25.27
N HIS A 9 53.04 -41.03 -23.99
CA HIS A 9 51.97 -40.63 -23.06
C HIS A 9 51.68 -39.14 -23.24
N HIS A 10 50.45 -38.81 -23.72
CA HIS A 10 49.96 -37.46 -23.65
C HIS A 10 49.29 -37.26 -22.27
N PRO A 11 49.68 -36.25 -21.48
CA PRO A 11 48.91 -35.88 -20.32
C PRO A 11 47.66 -35.14 -20.76
N ILE A 12 46.50 -35.71 -20.42
CA ILE A 12 45.19 -35.04 -20.53
C ILE A 12 45.16 -33.95 -19.44
N LEU A 13 45.38 -32.71 -19.83
CA LEU A 13 45.10 -31.53 -19.01
C LEU A 13 43.58 -31.39 -18.89
N LEU A 14 43.04 -31.83 -17.73
CA LEU A 14 41.69 -31.51 -17.33
C LEU A 14 41.63 -30.01 -16.98
N ALA A 15 41.21 -29.20 -17.95
CA ALA A 15 40.86 -27.80 -17.69
C ALA A 15 39.52 -27.77 -16.92
N VAL A 16 39.61 -27.67 -15.59
CA VAL A 16 38.46 -27.37 -14.74
C VAL A 16 38.10 -25.91 -15.03
N ALA A 17 37.15 -25.71 -15.94
CA ALA A 17 36.52 -24.40 -16.14
C ALA A 17 35.72 -24.05 -14.88
N PHE A 18 36.31 -23.29 -13.97
CA PHE A 18 35.57 -22.55 -12.95
C PHE A 18 34.67 -21.56 -13.67
N LEU A 19 33.42 -21.96 -13.94
CA LEU A 19 32.34 -21.04 -14.25
C LEU A 19 32.16 -20.15 -13.02
N LEU A 20 32.86 -19.04 -13.00
CA LEU A 20 32.55 -17.88 -12.20
C LEU A 20 31.14 -17.42 -12.65
N PHE A 21 30.11 -17.97 -12.01
CA PHE A 21 28.82 -17.33 -12.03
C PHE A 21 29.04 -15.96 -11.40
N ALA A 22 29.20 -14.95 -12.25
CA ALA A 22 29.03 -13.57 -11.83
C ALA A 22 27.66 -13.52 -11.16
N ARG A 23 27.63 -13.48 -9.84
CA ARG A 23 26.45 -13.07 -9.09
C ARG A 23 26.15 -11.67 -9.61
N VAL A 24 25.19 -11.59 -10.54
CA VAL A 24 24.55 -10.32 -10.82
C VAL A 24 24.03 -9.88 -9.46
N SER A 25 24.69 -8.90 -8.85
CA SER A 25 24.18 -8.22 -7.66
C SER A 25 22.82 -7.66 -8.04
N ILE A 26 21.79 -8.42 -7.72
CA ILE A 26 20.44 -7.87 -7.68
C ILE A 26 20.57 -6.81 -6.60
N ALA A 27 20.30 -5.56 -6.95
CA ALA A 27 20.32 -4.47 -5.99
C ALA A 27 19.61 -4.96 -4.73
N ASP A 28 20.34 -5.02 -3.62
CA ASP A 28 19.76 -5.41 -2.34
C ASP A 28 18.54 -4.52 -2.15
N SER A 29 17.40 -5.08 -1.76
CA SER A 29 16.19 -4.27 -1.49
C SER A 29 16.46 -3.14 -0.48
N ASN A 30 17.56 -3.25 0.29
CA ASN A 30 18.09 -2.20 1.14
C ASN A 30 18.72 -1.03 0.37
N ASP A 31 19.18 -1.25 -0.87
CA ASP A 31 19.76 -0.19 -1.72
C ASP A 31 18.70 0.62 -2.45
N LEU A 32 17.43 0.21 -2.39
CA LEU A 32 16.34 0.98 -2.97
C LEU A 32 16.12 2.26 -2.16
N GLY A 33 16.21 3.38 -2.86
CA GLY A 33 16.01 4.70 -2.30
C GLY A 33 14.55 4.97 -1.93
N CYS A 34 14.38 6.07 -1.21
CA CYS A 34 13.09 6.62 -0.84
C CYS A 34 12.91 7.98 -1.52
N GLN A 35 11.73 8.21 -2.08
CA GLN A 35 11.38 9.51 -2.68
C GLN A 35 12.41 10.01 -3.70
N GLN A 36 12.75 9.13 -4.65
CA GLN A 36 13.70 9.48 -5.70
C GLN A 36 13.04 10.38 -6.75
N GLU A 37 13.78 11.39 -7.18
CA GLU A 37 13.38 12.13 -8.38
C GLU A 37 13.50 11.22 -9.62
N PRO A 38 12.54 11.29 -10.56
CA PRO A 38 12.53 10.41 -11.72
C PRO A 38 13.77 10.59 -12.63
N GLY A 39 14.31 11.80 -12.73
CA GLY A 39 15.31 12.15 -13.76
C GLY A 39 14.75 11.78 -15.13
N ASP A 40 15.58 11.15 -15.99
CA ASP A 40 15.18 10.67 -17.31
C ASP A 40 14.56 9.26 -17.29
N ARG A 41 14.34 8.68 -16.11
CA ARG A 41 13.79 7.31 -16.00
C ARG A 41 12.30 7.32 -16.25
N PHE A 42 11.85 6.37 -17.05
CA PHE A 42 10.42 6.16 -17.27
C PHE A 42 9.79 5.27 -16.18
N PHE A 43 10.56 4.30 -15.68
CA PHE A 43 10.21 3.44 -14.56
C PHE A 43 11.36 3.36 -13.57
N TRP A 44 11.04 3.26 -12.28
CA TRP A 44 12.02 2.98 -11.22
C TRP A 44 11.33 2.34 -10.01
N LEU A 45 12.12 1.72 -9.16
CA LEU A 45 11.66 1.14 -7.91
C LEU A 45 12.00 2.05 -6.73
N GLU A 46 11.07 2.13 -5.77
CA GLU A 46 11.26 2.81 -4.49
C GLU A 46 10.73 1.94 -3.35
N ARG A 47 11.27 2.14 -2.16
CA ARG A 47 10.70 1.56 -0.93
C ARG A 47 9.33 2.18 -0.67
N GLY A 48 8.36 1.36 -0.25
CA GLY A 48 7.03 1.85 0.10
C GLY A 48 7.04 2.71 1.36
N PHE A 49 7.86 2.33 2.35
CA PHE A 49 7.94 3.01 3.65
C PHE A 49 9.39 3.04 4.12
N CYS A 50 9.92 4.25 4.29
CA CYS A 50 11.33 4.47 4.58
C CYS A 50 11.64 4.41 6.06
N ASP A 51 10.65 4.61 6.89
CA ASP A 51 10.70 4.51 8.35
C ASP A 51 10.47 3.08 8.88
N LEU A 52 10.24 2.12 7.98
CA LEU A 52 10.14 0.70 8.31
C LEU A 52 11.33 -0.07 7.72
N PRO A 53 11.78 -1.14 8.39
CA PRO A 53 12.84 -1.99 7.85
C PRO A 53 12.39 -2.72 6.59
N VAL A 54 13.33 -3.02 5.72
CA VAL A 54 13.19 -4.03 4.67
C VAL A 54 13.72 -5.35 5.23
N HIS A 55 12.93 -6.40 5.12
CA HIS A 55 13.26 -7.71 5.70
C HIS A 55 14.20 -8.52 4.79
N GLY A 56 14.08 -8.33 3.48
CA GLY A 56 14.81 -9.10 2.47
C GLY A 56 14.21 -10.50 2.24
N PRO A 57 14.64 -11.17 1.16
CA PRO A 57 14.02 -12.41 0.70
C PRO A 57 14.09 -13.56 1.71
N ASP A 58 15.12 -13.58 2.58
CA ASP A 58 15.30 -14.67 3.56
C ASP A 58 14.34 -14.56 4.74
N ARG A 59 13.93 -13.35 5.13
CA ARG A 59 13.13 -13.08 6.34
C ARG A 59 11.72 -12.59 6.02
N ALA A 60 11.51 -12.01 4.85
CA ALA A 60 10.20 -11.52 4.46
C ALA A 60 9.19 -12.67 4.24
N ASN A 61 7.94 -12.45 4.59
CA ASN A 61 6.84 -13.32 4.19
C ASN A 61 6.68 -13.37 2.66
N GLY A 62 7.11 -12.32 1.99
CA GLY A 62 7.13 -12.11 0.56
C GLY A 62 7.33 -10.64 0.23
N VAL A 63 7.21 -10.28 -1.04
CA VAL A 63 7.26 -8.89 -1.51
C VAL A 63 5.93 -8.49 -2.14
N VAL A 64 5.50 -7.27 -1.83
CA VAL A 64 4.36 -6.59 -2.46
C VAL A 64 4.92 -5.56 -3.44
N ILE A 65 4.60 -5.71 -4.73
CA ILE A 65 4.94 -4.74 -5.77
C ILE A 65 3.71 -3.86 -6.00
N TRP A 66 3.84 -2.59 -5.65
CA TRP A 66 2.74 -1.62 -5.75
C TRP A 66 2.77 -0.84 -7.05
N ASN A 67 1.67 -0.87 -7.78
CA ASN A 67 1.39 -0.05 -8.97
C ASN A 67 0.45 1.09 -8.60
N HIS A 68 0.93 2.34 -8.66
CA HIS A 68 0.08 3.51 -8.36
C HIS A 68 -0.93 3.80 -9.47
N GLY A 69 -2.00 4.53 -9.14
CA GLY A 69 -3.00 5.04 -10.07
C GLY A 69 -2.45 6.10 -11.04
N ILE A 70 -3.32 6.72 -11.82
CA ILE A 70 -3.02 7.85 -12.68
C ILE A 70 -3.84 9.06 -12.23
N SER A 71 -3.20 10.23 -12.17
CA SER A 71 -3.85 11.51 -11.93
C SER A 71 -3.75 12.38 -13.17
N GLY A 72 -4.86 12.94 -13.62
CA GLY A 72 -4.87 13.89 -14.75
C GLY A 72 -4.26 15.25 -14.43
N THR A 73 -4.10 15.59 -13.15
CA THR A 73 -3.70 16.94 -12.69
C THR A 73 -2.39 16.97 -11.93
N ARG A 74 -1.87 15.81 -11.52
CA ARG A 74 -0.64 15.67 -10.72
C ARG A 74 0.26 14.61 -11.31
N GLN A 75 1.53 14.70 -10.99
CA GLN A 75 2.46 13.61 -11.31
C GLN A 75 2.14 12.43 -10.40
N SER A 76 1.51 11.41 -10.95
CA SER A 76 1.01 10.24 -10.20
C SER A 76 2.11 9.48 -9.46
N TRP A 77 3.37 9.59 -9.94
CA TRP A 77 4.52 8.99 -9.27
C TRP A 77 4.81 9.57 -7.89
N MET A 78 4.31 10.77 -7.58
CA MET A 78 4.44 11.37 -6.24
C MET A 78 3.52 10.70 -5.21
N ALA A 79 2.49 9.95 -5.65
CA ALA A 79 1.58 9.28 -4.74
C ALA A 79 2.34 8.27 -3.85
N PRO A 80 2.15 8.33 -2.52
CA PRO A 80 2.77 7.40 -1.59
C PRO A 80 2.13 6.00 -1.68
N ALA A 81 2.78 5.02 -1.06
CA ALA A 81 2.15 3.74 -0.81
C ALA A 81 0.98 3.90 0.19
N PRO A 82 -0.16 3.25 -0.05
CA PRO A 82 -1.32 3.38 0.83
C PRO A 82 -1.08 2.74 2.21
N PRO A 83 -1.79 3.23 3.24
CA PRO A 83 -1.64 2.78 4.62
C PRO A 83 -1.80 1.28 4.83
N VAL A 84 -2.68 0.64 4.10
CA VAL A 84 -2.88 -0.81 4.19
C VAL A 84 -1.60 -1.58 3.86
N LEU A 85 -0.78 -1.08 2.95
CA LEU A 85 0.51 -1.71 2.63
C LEU A 85 1.55 -1.48 3.74
N ARG A 86 1.45 -0.36 4.48
CA ARG A 86 2.29 -0.17 5.67
C ARG A 86 2.03 -1.27 6.71
N LEU A 87 0.76 -1.60 6.92
CA LEU A 87 0.39 -2.68 7.82
C LEU A 87 1.00 -4.02 7.36
N LEU A 88 0.99 -4.28 6.05
CA LEU A 88 1.64 -5.48 5.51
C LEU A 88 3.16 -5.47 5.78
N GLN A 89 3.83 -4.33 5.58
CA GLN A 89 5.27 -4.22 5.87
C GLN A 89 5.56 -4.41 7.35
N HIS A 90 4.76 -3.86 8.23
CA HIS A 90 4.84 -4.10 9.68
C HIS A 90 4.73 -5.59 10.04
N ARG A 91 3.93 -6.33 9.27
CA ARG A 91 3.69 -7.77 9.45
C ARG A 91 4.62 -8.65 8.61
N GLY A 92 5.79 -8.13 8.26
CA GLY A 92 6.87 -8.91 7.67
C GLY A 92 6.83 -9.07 6.15
N TRP A 93 6.05 -8.28 5.43
CA TRP A 93 6.15 -8.18 3.98
C TRP A 93 7.09 -7.04 3.60
N ASP A 94 7.81 -7.18 2.50
CA ASP A 94 8.50 -6.04 1.91
C ASP A 94 7.57 -5.34 0.93
N VAL A 95 7.51 -4.01 0.97
CA VAL A 95 6.67 -3.21 0.07
C VAL A 95 7.56 -2.36 -0.81
N ILE A 96 7.47 -2.60 -2.10
CA ILE A 96 8.24 -1.90 -3.14
C ILE A 96 7.26 -1.25 -4.11
N MET A 97 7.46 0.02 -4.41
CA MET A 97 6.65 0.77 -5.36
C MET A 97 7.30 0.74 -6.74
N LEU A 98 6.57 0.28 -7.75
CA LEU A 98 6.93 0.49 -9.13
C LEU A 98 6.37 1.84 -9.58
N LYS A 99 7.25 2.83 -9.63
CA LYS A 99 6.94 4.19 -10.09
C LYS A 99 7.03 4.30 -11.61
N ARG A 100 6.23 5.19 -12.17
CA ARG A 100 6.28 5.53 -13.60
C ARG A 100 6.10 7.03 -13.83
N HIS A 101 6.91 7.58 -14.69
CA HIS A 101 6.91 9.01 -15.02
C HIS A 101 5.99 9.29 -16.20
N HIS A 102 4.68 9.12 -16.00
CA HIS A 102 3.66 9.49 -16.97
C HIS A 102 2.29 9.62 -16.31
N SER A 103 1.44 10.45 -16.83
CA SER A 103 0.12 10.76 -16.31
C SER A 103 -1.03 10.35 -17.24
N ALA A 104 -0.73 9.98 -18.49
CA ALA A 104 -1.76 9.61 -19.46
C ALA A 104 -1.99 8.10 -19.51
N GLU A 105 -3.26 7.71 -19.54
CA GLU A 105 -3.68 6.34 -19.80
C GLU A 105 -3.78 6.14 -21.32
N THR A 106 -2.90 5.32 -21.87
CA THR A 106 -2.95 4.87 -23.26
C THR A 106 -2.73 3.37 -23.31
N GLU A 107 -3.15 2.73 -24.39
CA GLU A 107 -2.91 1.30 -24.58
C GLU A 107 -1.42 0.96 -24.53
N ASN A 108 -0.58 1.78 -25.13
CA ASN A 108 0.88 1.62 -25.10
C ASN A 108 1.43 1.76 -23.66
N THR A 109 0.92 2.70 -22.88
CA THR A 109 1.31 2.87 -21.48
C THR A 109 0.91 1.66 -20.65
N LEU A 110 -0.30 1.13 -20.86
CA LEU A 110 -0.78 -0.08 -20.19
C LEU A 110 0.16 -1.26 -20.48
N TYR A 111 0.38 -1.56 -21.76
CA TYR A 111 1.24 -2.66 -22.19
C TYR A 111 2.64 -2.55 -21.58
N ARG A 112 3.29 -1.41 -21.69
CA ARG A 112 4.62 -1.17 -21.13
C ARG A 112 4.65 -1.32 -19.61
N THR A 113 3.60 -0.88 -18.91
CA THR A 113 3.52 -1.00 -17.46
C THR A 113 3.32 -2.44 -17.02
N VAL A 114 2.49 -3.21 -17.71
CA VAL A 114 2.31 -4.65 -17.46
C VAL A 114 3.62 -5.39 -17.68
N GLN A 115 4.30 -5.16 -18.82
CA GLN A 115 5.59 -5.80 -19.12
C GLN A 115 6.63 -5.47 -18.04
N ARG A 116 6.74 -4.19 -17.66
CA ARG A 116 7.68 -3.79 -16.59
C ARG A 116 7.33 -4.43 -15.26
N THR A 117 6.04 -4.54 -14.91
CA THR A 117 5.60 -5.22 -13.69
C THR A 117 6.02 -6.70 -13.69
N LEU A 118 5.88 -7.39 -14.82
CA LEU A 118 6.30 -8.79 -14.97
C LEU A 118 7.83 -8.97 -14.90
N GLU A 119 8.61 -8.02 -15.43
CA GLU A 119 10.06 -8.00 -15.29
C GLU A 119 10.47 -7.88 -13.81
N GLU A 120 9.79 -7.04 -13.04
CA GLU A 120 10.05 -6.91 -11.62
C GLU A 120 9.64 -8.18 -10.83
N VAL A 121 8.53 -8.82 -11.19
CA VAL A 121 8.15 -10.13 -10.64
C VAL A 121 9.28 -11.14 -10.84
N ALA A 122 9.82 -11.23 -12.06
CA ALA A 122 10.94 -12.14 -12.36
C ALA A 122 12.20 -11.78 -11.56
N THR A 123 12.48 -10.47 -11.41
CA THR A 123 13.61 -9.96 -10.64
C THR A 123 13.50 -10.36 -9.16
N PHE A 124 12.36 -10.15 -8.52
CA PHE A 124 12.16 -10.51 -7.11
C PHE A 124 12.10 -12.04 -6.88
N LYS A 125 11.56 -12.81 -7.83
CA LYS A 125 11.67 -14.29 -7.77
C LYS A 125 13.13 -14.74 -7.83
N LYS A 126 13.92 -14.17 -8.73
CA LYS A 126 15.36 -14.45 -8.83
C LYS A 126 16.13 -14.01 -7.58
N ALA A 127 15.70 -12.93 -6.93
CA ALA A 127 16.24 -12.48 -5.65
C ALA A 127 15.97 -13.45 -4.49
N GLY A 128 15.04 -14.40 -4.65
CA GLY A 128 14.74 -15.42 -3.66
C GLY A 128 13.45 -15.18 -2.87
N TYR A 129 12.65 -14.16 -3.20
CA TYR A 129 11.35 -13.99 -2.54
C TYR A 129 10.43 -15.17 -2.83
N ARG A 130 9.95 -15.81 -1.77
CA ARG A 130 9.09 -17.00 -1.84
C ARG A 130 7.69 -16.69 -2.35
N LYS A 131 7.15 -15.53 -1.96
CA LYS A 131 5.81 -15.06 -2.39
C LYS A 131 5.92 -13.70 -3.04
N ILE A 132 5.24 -13.54 -4.17
CA ILE A 132 5.08 -12.26 -4.87
C ILE A 132 3.61 -11.87 -4.85
N VAL A 133 3.33 -10.69 -4.34
CA VAL A 133 2.00 -10.06 -4.34
C VAL A 133 2.05 -8.85 -5.26
N LEU A 134 1.17 -8.79 -6.24
CA LEU A 134 0.93 -7.55 -6.97
C LEU A 134 -0.19 -6.77 -6.32
N ALA A 135 0.01 -5.47 -6.17
CA ALA A 135 -0.99 -4.58 -5.62
C ALA A 135 -1.09 -3.31 -6.47
N GLY A 136 -2.28 -2.73 -6.56
CA GLY A 136 -2.45 -1.47 -7.28
C GLY A 136 -3.81 -0.83 -7.08
N GLN A 137 -3.88 0.46 -7.40
CA GLN A 137 -5.11 1.26 -7.32
C GLN A 137 -5.44 1.87 -8.69
N SER A 138 -6.73 1.97 -9.03
CA SER A 138 -7.19 2.58 -10.27
C SER A 138 -6.53 1.92 -11.49
N PHE A 139 -5.83 2.68 -12.32
CA PHE A 139 -5.01 2.16 -13.41
C PHE A 139 -3.98 1.13 -12.93
N GLY A 140 -3.33 1.36 -11.78
CA GLY A 140 -2.41 0.38 -11.19
C GLY A 140 -3.11 -0.90 -10.76
N GLY A 141 -4.36 -0.81 -10.29
CA GLY A 141 -5.21 -1.98 -10.01
C GLY A 141 -5.56 -2.76 -11.27
N TYR A 142 -5.81 -2.06 -12.37
CA TYR A 142 -6.03 -2.67 -13.68
C TYR A 142 -4.75 -3.36 -14.20
N VAL A 143 -3.59 -2.69 -14.12
CA VAL A 143 -2.27 -3.29 -14.43
C VAL A 143 -2.04 -4.56 -13.61
N THR A 144 -2.38 -4.53 -12.31
CA THR A 144 -2.27 -5.71 -11.43
C THR A 144 -3.09 -6.88 -11.95
N LEU A 145 -4.34 -6.66 -12.35
CA LEU A 145 -5.21 -7.71 -12.87
C LEU A 145 -4.71 -8.25 -14.22
N GLU A 146 -4.26 -7.40 -15.13
CA GLU A 146 -3.69 -7.83 -16.43
C GLU A 146 -2.39 -8.62 -16.24
N ALA A 147 -1.53 -8.20 -15.31
CA ALA A 147 -0.27 -8.89 -15.04
C ALA A 147 -0.48 -10.30 -14.46
N VAL A 148 -1.45 -10.47 -13.54
CA VAL A 148 -1.73 -11.80 -12.96
C VAL A 148 -2.42 -12.74 -13.94
N ASP A 149 -3.15 -12.22 -14.92
CA ASP A 149 -3.70 -13.02 -16.01
C ASP A 149 -2.58 -13.55 -16.94
N SER A 150 -1.45 -12.84 -16.98
CA SER A 150 -0.33 -13.16 -17.85
C SER A 150 0.77 -14.02 -17.20
N SER A 151 0.73 -14.26 -15.87
CA SER A 151 1.82 -14.96 -15.18
C SER A 151 1.36 -15.81 -14.00
N PRO A 152 1.53 -17.15 -14.06
CA PRO A 152 1.19 -18.05 -12.95
C PRO A 152 2.18 -17.97 -11.77
N THR A 153 3.25 -17.19 -11.86
CA THR A 153 4.27 -17.09 -10.81
C THR A 153 3.93 -16.09 -9.71
N ILE A 154 2.78 -15.41 -9.83
CA ILE A 154 2.28 -14.43 -8.88
C ILE A 154 1.38 -15.12 -7.87
N ASP A 155 1.69 -14.99 -6.59
CA ASP A 155 1.01 -15.73 -5.52
C ASP A 155 -0.31 -15.08 -5.11
N ALA A 156 -0.38 -13.74 -5.16
CA ALA A 156 -1.59 -13.00 -4.80
C ALA A 156 -1.71 -11.68 -5.56
N ALA A 157 -2.94 -11.18 -5.68
CA ALA A 157 -3.24 -9.86 -6.22
C ALA A 157 -4.13 -9.05 -5.27
N ILE A 158 -3.87 -7.74 -5.18
CA ILE A 158 -4.68 -6.75 -4.47
C ILE A 158 -5.05 -5.65 -5.45
N ALA A 159 -6.29 -5.62 -5.90
CA ALA A 159 -6.79 -4.63 -6.86
C ALA A 159 -7.78 -3.68 -6.18
N LEU A 160 -7.37 -2.43 -5.99
CA LEU A 160 -8.16 -1.38 -5.33
C LEU A 160 -8.79 -0.48 -6.38
N SER A 161 -10.12 -0.44 -6.45
CA SER A 161 -10.87 0.34 -7.44
C SER A 161 -10.30 0.21 -8.85
N PRO A 162 -10.04 -1.02 -9.36
CA PRO A 162 -9.35 -1.20 -10.62
C PRO A 162 -10.15 -0.62 -11.78
N GLY A 163 -9.44 0.05 -12.70
CA GLY A 163 -10.07 0.61 -13.87
C GLY A 163 -9.10 1.32 -14.80
N VAL A 164 -9.52 1.44 -16.06
CA VAL A 164 -8.85 2.18 -17.13
C VAL A 164 -9.91 2.92 -17.93
N ARG A 165 -9.59 4.10 -18.45
CA ARG A 165 -10.50 4.82 -19.34
C ARG A 165 -10.52 4.16 -20.70
N ALA A 166 -11.69 3.99 -21.28
CA ALA A 166 -11.81 3.53 -22.66
C ALA A 166 -11.23 4.58 -23.62
N GLN A 167 -10.43 4.14 -24.59
CA GLN A 167 -9.90 5.04 -25.61
C GLN A 167 -11.07 5.65 -26.42
N GLY A 168 -11.02 6.97 -26.58
CA GLY A 168 -11.97 7.72 -27.44
C GLY A 168 -13.39 7.90 -26.89
N ALA A 169 -13.69 7.36 -25.72
CA ALA A 169 -14.97 7.54 -25.08
C ALA A 169 -14.95 8.70 -24.07
N THR A 170 -16.09 9.30 -23.83
CA THR A 170 -16.34 10.37 -22.86
C THR A 170 -16.15 9.92 -21.40
N GLY A 171 -15.07 9.22 -21.11
CA GLY A 171 -14.50 9.09 -19.80
C GLY A 171 -14.97 7.97 -18.89
N ARG A 172 -15.98 7.15 -19.26
CA ARG A 172 -16.42 6.04 -18.40
C ARG A 172 -15.83 4.71 -18.87
N LEU A 173 -15.28 3.95 -17.91
CA LEU A 173 -14.87 2.58 -18.13
C LEU A 173 -16.08 1.73 -18.56
N ASP A 174 -15.85 0.84 -19.51
CA ASP A 174 -16.73 -0.31 -19.71
C ASP A 174 -16.53 -1.31 -18.54
N PRO A 175 -17.49 -1.48 -17.62
CA PRO A 175 -17.38 -2.40 -16.50
C PRO A 175 -17.07 -3.84 -16.93
N SER A 176 -17.48 -4.22 -18.13
CA SER A 176 -17.25 -5.56 -18.69
C SER A 176 -15.77 -5.89 -18.88
N ILE A 177 -14.89 -4.88 -18.95
CA ILE A 177 -13.45 -5.11 -19.06
C ILE A 177 -12.95 -5.85 -17.82
N ILE A 178 -13.27 -5.34 -16.63
CA ILE A 178 -12.89 -5.98 -15.36
C ILE A 178 -13.53 -7.36 -15.24
N GLU A 179 -14.80 -7.48 -15.57
CA GLU A 179 -15.53 -8.76 -15.54
C GLU A 179 -14.85 -9.82 -16.41
N ARG A 180 -14.43 -9.45 -17.63
CA ARG A 180 -13.69 -10.36 -18.53
C ARG A 180 -12.35 -10.82 -17.93
N ILE A 181 -11.62 -9.93 -17.25
CA ILE A 181 -10.38 -10.32 -16.57
C ILE A 181 -10.69 -11.27 -15.42
N LEU A 182 -11.69 -10.95 -14.59
CA LEU A 182 -12.07 -11.80 -13.45
C LEU A 182 -12.48 -13.22 -13.89
N GLN A 183 -13.05 -13.38 -15.09
CA GLN A 183 -13.40 -14.68 -15.65
C GLN A 183 -12.18 -15.56 -15.96
N ARG A 184 -11.01 -14.98 -16.24
CA ARG A 184 -9.82 -15.72 -16.69
C ARG A 184 -8.64 -15.65 -15.73
N VAL A 185 -8.61 -14.70 -14.77
CA VAL A 185 -7.49 -14.50 -13.85
C VAL A 185 -7.04 -15.80 -13.17
N THR A 186 -5.74 -16.07 -13.19
CA THR A 186 -5.13 -17.30 -12.66
C THR A 186 -4.09 -16.97 -11.60
N VAL A 187 -4.54 -16.50 -10.44
CA VAL A 187 -3.68 -16.16 -9.30
C VAL A 187 -4.03 -17.03 -8.09
N GLY A 188 -3.07 -17.27 -7.21
CA GLY A 188 -3.30 -18.09 -6.02
C GLY A 188 -4.38 -17.53 -5.10
N ARG A 189 -4.54 -16.20 -5.05
CA ARG A 189 -5.60 -15.50 -4.31
C ARG A 189 -5.80 -14.07 -4.80
N LEU A 190 -7.02 -13.57 -4.72
CA LEU A 190 -7.39 -12.23 -5.19
C LEU A 190 -8.11 -11.43 -4.10
N ALA A 191 -7.57 -10.27 -3.72
CA ALA A 191 -8.30 -9.25 -2.98
C ALA A 191 -8.77 -8.17 -3.94
N LEU A 192 -10.08 -7.94 -3.99
CA LEU A 192 -10.73 -6.98 -4.86
C LEU A 192 -11.53 -5.99 -4.02
N VAL A 193 -11.27 -4.70 -4.21
CA VAL A 193 -11.95 -3.62 -3.50
C VAL A 193 -12.69 -2.75 -4.50
N LEU A 194 -14.00 -2.71 -4.38
CA LEU A 194 -14.95 -1.97 -5.23
C LEU A 194 -15.77 -1.03 -4.35
N PRO A 195 -15.27 0.16 -4.00
CA PRO A 195 -15.92 1.05 -3.06
C PRO A 195 -17.28 1.54 -3.55
N LYS A 196 -18.16 1.90 -2.61
CA LYS A 196 -19.36 2.69 -2.89
C LYS A 196 -18.98 4.06 -3.43
N ASP A 197 -19.85 4.68 -4.20
CA ASP A 197 -19.71 6.05 -4.71
C ASP A 197 -18.44 6.30 -5.53
N ASP A 198 -17.92 5.27 -6.22
CA ASP A 198 -16.85 5.45 -7.20
C ASP A 198 -17.36 6.22 -8.42
N ALA A 199 -17.17 7.54 -8.41
CA ALA A 199 -17.66 8.42 -9.47
C ALA A 199 -16.93 8.23 -10.81
N LEU A 200 -15.73 7.61 -10.80
CA LEU A 200 -14.94 7.42 -12.03
C LEU A 200 -15.37 6.16 -12.78
N PHE A 201 -15.59 5.05 -12.08
CA PHE A 201 -15.85 3.76 -12.71
C PHE A 201 -17.23 3.18 -12.38
N GLY A 202 -18.03 3.91 -11.62
CA GLY A 202 -19.31 3.43 -11.13
C GLY A 202 -19.17 2.42 -10.00
N TYR A 203 -20.22 2.18 -9.27
CA TYR A 203 -20.18 1.25 -8.12
C TYR A 203 -21.41 0.32 -8.05
N GLN A 204 -22.53 0.72 -8.64
CA GLN A 204 -23.76 -0.06 -8.56
C GLN A 204 -23.57 -1.43 -9.18
N GLU A 205 -23.94 -2.47 -8.44
CA GLU A 205 -23.88 -3.88 -8.85
C GLU A 205 -22.46 -4.42 -9.19
N ARG A 206 -21.40 -3.61 -9.11
CA ARG A 206 -20.04 -4.10 -9.42
C ARG A 206 -19.60 -5.20 -8.48
N GLY A 207 -19.89 -5.04 -7.19
CA GLY A 207 -19.61 -6.06 -6.18
C GLY A 207 -20.39 -7.35 -6.46
N ALA A 208 -21.69 -7.25 -6.69
CA ALA A 208 -22.53 -8.40 -6.98
C ALA A 208 -22.11 -9.14 -8.27
N ARG A 209 -21.71 -8.41 -9.32
CA ARG A 209 -21.20 -9.02 -10.57
C ARG A 209 -19.86 -9.70 -10.36
N ALA A 210 -18.95 -9.06 -9.64
CA ALA A 210 -17.66 -9.66 -9.29
C ALA A 210 -17.85 -10.93 -8.45
N GLU A 211 -18.71 -10.89 -7.44
CA GLU A 211 -19.10 -12.05 -6.63
C GLU A 211 -19.65 -13.19 -7.49
N ALA A 212 -20.57 -12.90 -8.39
CA ALA A 212 -21.17 -13.89 -9.28
C ALA A 212 -20.14 -14.58 -10.20
N ILE A 213 -19.07 -13.87 -10.58
CA ILE A 213 -17.97 -14.44 -11.36
C ILE A 213 -17.01 -15.25 -10.46
N LEU A 214 -16.55 -14.65 -9.38
CA LEU A 214 -15.53 -15.25 -8.53
C LEU A 214 -16.02 -16.48 -7.78
N SER A 215 -17.30 -16.51 -7.37
CA SER A 215 -17.90 -17.66 -6.69
C SER A 215 -17.96 -18.94 -7.54
N ARG A 216 -17.90 -18.81 -8.88
CA ARG A 216 -17.86 -19.94 -9.81
C ARG A 216 -16.45 -20.45 -10.08
N ARG A 217 -15.43 -19.78 -9.51
CA ARG A 217 -14.04 -20.11 -9.73
C ARG A 217 -13.45 -20.80 -8.49
N SER A 218 -12.57 -21.74 -8.72
CA SER A 218 -11.78 -22.38 -7.66
C SER A 218 -10.63 -21.47 -7.22
N LEU A 219 -10.94 -20.25 -6.80
CA LEU A 219 -10.01 -19.19 -6.44
C LEU A 219 -10.40 -18.64 -5.06
N PRO A 220 -9.49 -18.64 -4.07
CA PRO A 220 -9.68 -17.88 -2.85
C PRO A 220 -9.74 -16.38 -3.16
N TYR A 221 -10.79 -15.69 -2.70
CA TYR A 221 -10.90 -14.26 -2.90
C TYR A 221 -11.46 -13.54 -1.68
N LEU A 222 -11.01 -12.30 -1.52
CA LEU A 222 -11.54 -11.31 -0.60
C LEU A 222 -12.19 -10.23 -1.42
N LEU A 223 -13.48 -9.95 -1.17
CA LEU A 223 -14.22 -8.90 -1.86
C LEU A 223 -14.73 -7.88 -0.83
N VAL A 224 -14.27 -6.63 -0.99
CA VAL A 224 -14.78 -5.46 -0.28
C VAL A 224 -15.57 -4.64 -1.31
N ASP A 225 -16.87 -4.65 -1.19
CA ASP A 225 -17.80 -4.06 -2.16
C ASP A 225 -18.51 -2.80 -1.61
N GLU A 226 -19.50 -2.33 -2.34
CA GLU A 226 -20.29 -1.15 -1.99
C GLU A 226 -21.03 -1.24 -0.65
N THR A 227 -21.19 -2.43 -0.08
CA THR A 227 -21.84 -2.64 1.23
C THR A 227 -20.90 -2.48 2.40
N SER A 228 -19.62 -2.38 2.14
CA SER A 228 -18.54 -2.33 3.15
C SER A 228 -18.43 -1.03 3.94
N GLY A 229 -19.12 0.03 3.49
CA GLY A 229 -18.97 1.38 4.03
C GLY A 229 -17.72 2.13 3.52
N ILE A 230 -16.87 1.49 2.73
CA ILE A 230 -15.75 2.16 2.02
C ILE A 230 -16.33 2.91 0.82
N SER A 231 -15.98 4.19 0.68
CA SER A 231 -16.59 5.07 -0.32
C SER A 231 -15.54 5.85 -1.12
N GLY A 232 -15.91 6.19 -2.36
CA GLY A 232 -15.14 6.98 -3.30
C GLY A 232 -14.07 6.16 -4.04
N HIS A 233 -13.60 6.69 -5.17
CA HIS A 233 -12.59 6.02 -6.02
C HIS A 233 -11.29 5.68 -5.27
N GLY A 234 -10.86 6.57 -4.36
CA GLY A 234 -9.70 6.38 -3.49
C GLY A 234 -9.98 5.58 -2.22
N GLY A 235 -11.20 5.08 -1.99
CA GLY A 235 -11.60 4.47 -0.73
C GLY A 235 -10.67 3.35 -0.25
N GLY A 236 -10.17 2.52 -1.15
CA GLY A 236 -9.23 1.43 -0.83
C GLY A 236 -7.82 1.87 -0.44
N VAL A 237 -7.44 3.13 -0.63
CA VAL A 237 -6.12 3.66 -0.26
C VAL A 237 -6.17 4.57 0.98
N THR A 238 -7.32 4.67 1.62
CA THR A 238 -7.52 5.51 2.81
C THR A 238 -7.05 4.85 4.11
N GLY A 239 -6.83 5.66 5.13
CA GLY A 239 -6.60 5.17 6.50
C GLY A 239 -7.78 4.37 7.02
N ARG A 240 -9.01 4.75 6.68
CA ARG A 240 -10.22 4.02 7.04
C ARG A 240 -10.19 2.58 6.53
N PHE A 241 -9.86 2.39 5.26
CA PHE A 241 -9.71 1.04 4.70
C PHE A 241 -8.65 0.23 5.44
N ALA A 242 -7.49 0.83 5.73
CA ALA A 242 -6.43 0.17 6.47
C ALA A 242 -6.87 -0.24 7.89
N LEU A 243 -7.64 0.60 8.58
CA LEU A 243 -8.18 0.31 9.91
C LEU A 243 -9.19 -0.83 9.89
N GLN A 244 -10.12 -0.81 8.96
CA GLN A 244 -11.23 -1.75 8.93
C GLN A 244 -10.86 -3.09 8.30
N TYR A 245 -10.02 -3.09 7.26
CA TYR A 245 -9.74 -4.27 6.44
C TYR A 245 -8.28 -4.70 6.42
N GLY A 246 -7.36 -3.87 6.94
CA GLY A 246 -5.93 -4.15 6.82
C GLY A 246 -5.49 -5.42 7.56
N ALA A 247 -6.00 -5.65 8.75
CA ALA A 247 -5.72 -6.87 9.51
C ALA A 247 -6.23 -8.12 8.77
N CYS A 248 -7.46 -8.06 8.26
CA CYS A 248 -8.07 -9.11 7.47
C CYS A 248 -7.31 -9.38 6.17
N LEU A 249 -6.89 -8.33 5.46
CA LEU A 249 -6.09 -8.48 4.24
C LEU A 249 -4.75 -9.17 4.55
N ALA A 250 -4.10 -8.79 5.63
CA ALA A 250 -2.85 -9.42 6.04
C ALA A 250 -3.04 -10.91 6.38
N GLU A 251 -4.11 -11.26 7.08
CA GLU A 251 -4.49 -12.64 7.35
C GLU A 251 -4.78 -13.41 6.05
N PHE A 252 -5.58 -12.82 5.15
CA PHE A 252 -5.86 -13.40 3.85
C PHE A 252 -4.59 -13.71 3.05
N LEU A 253 -3.57 -12.86 3.09
CA LEU A 253 -2.30 -13.08 2.40
C LEU A 253 -1.41 -14.12 3.10
N ALA A 254 -1.44 -14.16 4.42
CA ALA A 254 -0.57 -15.06 5.22
C ALA A 254 -1.11 -16.48 5.29
N ASN A 255 -2.43 -16.67 5.31
CA ASN A 255 -3.07 -17.96 5.52
C ASN A 255 -2.70 -18.97 4.41
N THR A 256 -2.21 -20.14 4.79
CA THR A 256 -1.79 -21.20 3.86
C THR A 256 -2.94 -22.12 3.43
N THR A 257 -4.07 -22.10 4.14
CA THR A 257 -5.19 -23.05 3.98
C THR A 257 -6.51 -22.35 3.66
N LEU A 258 -6.49 -21.39 2.75
CA LEU A 258 -7.71 -20.68 2.36
C LEU A 258 -8.66 -21.59 1.60
N PRO A 259 -9.97 -21.54 1.90
CA PRO A 259 -10.97 -22.18 1.06
C PRO A 259 -11.03 -21.50 -0.33
N THR A 260 -11.33 -22.26 -1.36
CA THR A 260 -11.55 -21.76 -2.72
C THR A 260 -12.91 -21.06 -2.86
N ARG A 261 -13.13 -20.07 -2.02
CA ARG A 261 -14.37 -19.27 -1.94
C ARG A 261 -14.06 -17.90 -1.33
N ARG A 262 -15.10 -17.09 -1.14
CA ARG A 262 -14.98 -15.78 -0.47
C ARG A 262 -14.43 -15.93 0.94
N PHE A 263 -13.33 -15.26 1.20
CA PHE A 263 -12.79 -15.08 2.54
C PHE A 263 -13.60 -13.99 3.25
N GLN A 264 -14.14 -14.32 4.40
CA GLN A 264 -14.95 -13.39 5.19
C GLN A 264 -14.06 -12.63 6.15
N CYS A 265 -14.02 -11.32 5.99
CA CYS A 265 -13.41 -10.44 6.98
C CYS A 265 -14.31 -10.34 8.22
N GLN A 266 -13.76 -10.62 9.36
CA GLN A 266 -14.35 -10.14 10.61
C GLN A 266 -13.84 -8.70 10.80
N GLN A 267 -14.75 -7.75 10.90
CA GLN A 267 -14.39 -6.37 11.25
C GLN A 267 -13.68 -6.38 12.59
N THR A 268 -12.57 -5.68 12.67
CA THR A 268 -11.77 -5.61 13.91
C THR A 268 -12.57 -4.87 14.96
N ALA A 269 -12.99 -5.58 16.01
CA ALA A 269 -13.76 -5.00 17.12
C ALA A 269 -12.96 -3.94 17.91
N ASP A 270 -11.63 -4.05 17.90
CA ASP A 270 -10.72 -3.06 18.48
C ASP A 270 -9.70 -2.60 17.42
N PRO A 271 -9.82 -1.40 16.85
CA PRO A 271 -8.91 -0.89 15.84
C PRO A 271 -7.55 -0.45 16.41
N TRP A 272 -7.39 -0.33 17.72
CA TRP A 272 -6.19 0.22 18.34
C TRP A 272 -4.89 -0.52 18.04
N PRO A 273 -4.84 -1.86 17.99
CA PRO A 273 -3.63 -2.55 17.55
C PRO A 273 -3.21 -2.16 16.13
N VAL A 274 -4.18 -2.03 15.22
CA VAL A 274 -3.94 -1.60 13.84
C VAL A 274 -3.45 -0.15 13.78
N VAL A 275 -4.03 0.73 14.61
CA VAL A 275 -3.59 2.13 14.73
C VAL A 275 -2.12 2.20 15.12
N ARG A 276 -1.69 1.41 16.09
CA ARG A 276 -0.28 1.38 16.52
C ARG A 276 0.63 0.93 15.39
N GLU A 277 0.30 -0.13 14.70
CA GLU A 277 1.07 -0.62 13.54
C GLU A 277 1.15 0.42 12.41
N LEU A 278 0.09 1.18 12.19
CA LEU A 278 0.06 2.22 11.17
C LEU A 278 0.88 3.46 11.52
N LEU A 279 0.95 3.82 12.80
CA LEU A 279 1.49 5.10 13.24
C LEU A 279 2.90 5.02 13.80
N LEU A 280 3.25 3.93 14.45
CA LEU A 280 4.47 3.82 15.22
C LEU A 280 5.50 2.95 14.51
N PRO A 281 6.78 3.21 14.70
CA PRO A 281 7.82 2.27 14.33
C PRO A 281 7.76 1.02 15.24
N PRO A 282 8.25 -0.14 14.79
CA PRO A 282 8.12 -1.43 15.49
C PRO A 282 8.63 -1.44 16.96
N ALA A 283 9.58 -0.58 17.29
CA ALA A 283 10.20 -0.53 18.63
C ALA A 283 9.40 0.24 19.69
N SER A 284 8.19 0.69 19.39
CA SER A 284 7.43 1.62 20.27
C SER A 284 6.42 0.94 21.18
N ASP A 285 6.66 -0.30 21.63
CA ASP A 285 5.70 -1.11 22.40
C ASP A 285 5.32 -0.55 23.79
N SER A 286 6.05 0.45 24.31
CA SER A 286 5.88 0.96 25.66
C SER A 286 4.87 2.12 25.81
N LEU A 287 4.19 2.53 24.74
CA LEU A 287 3.28 3.67 24.80
C LEU A 287 1.91 3.27 25.35
N ASN A 288 1.58 3.77 26.52
CA ASN A 288 0.23 3.67 27.09
C ASN A 288 -0.70 4.66 26.40
N LEU A 289 -1.66 4.16 25.63
CA LEU A 289 -2.70 4.97 25.00
C LEU A 289 -3.84 5.20 25.99
N VAL A 290 -4.26 6.45 26.16
CA VAL A 290 -5.47 6.78 26.90
C VAL A 290 -6.66 6.52 26.02
N ARG A 291 -7.41 5.47 26.32
CA ARG A 291 -8.69 5.16 25.66
C ARG A 291 -9.85 5.94 26.27
N ASP A 292 -9.70 6.31 27.52
CA ASP A 292 -10.73 7.06 28.27
C ASP A 292 -10.47 8.57 28.17
N SER A 293 -11.32 9.26 27.43
CA SER A 293 -11.24 10.71 27.27
C SER A 293 -11.84 11.47 28.45
N THR A 294 -12.44 10.79 29.46
CA THR A 294 -13.14 11.46 30.58
C THR A 294 -12.20 12.27 31.47
N ALA A 295 -10.93 11.87 31.54
CA ALA A 295 -9.88 12.61 32.28
C ALA A 295 -9.42 13.90 31.56
N LEU A 296 -9.86 14.14 30.32
CA LEU A 296 -9.45 15.28 29.51
C LEU A 296 -10.44 16.46 29.66
N PRO A 297 -9.98 17.70 29.46
CA PRO A 297 -10.87 18.85 29.44
C PRO A 297 -12.03 18.67 28.45
N GLU A 298 -13.23 19.07 28.83
CA GLU A 298 -14.44 18.89 28.01
C GLU A 298 -14.29 19.47 26.60
N SER A 299 -13.60 20.60 26.46
CA SER A 299 -13.32 21.26 25.18
C SER A 299 -12.42 20.42 24.24
N VAL A 300 -11.73 19.42 24.77
CA VAL A 300 -10.77 18.58 24.01
C VAL A 300 -11.36 17.21 23.69
N ARG A 301 -12.30 16.71 24.49
CA ARG A 301 -12.92 15.38 24.31
C ARG A 301 -13.45 15.13 22.90
N PRO A 302 -14.14 16.09 22.24
CA PRO A 302 -14.63 15.88 20.87
C PRO A 302 -13.51 15.72 19.83
N LEU A 303 -12.28 16.18 20.15
CA LEU A 303 -11.13 16.11 19.25
C LEU A 303 -10.44 14.78 19.31
N ILE A 304 -10.69 14.02 20.37
CA ILE A 304 -9.98 12.78 20.67
C ILE A 304 -10.64 11.61 19.95
N GLY A 305 -9.83 10.73 19.43
CA GLY A 305 -10.25 9.52 18.77
C GLY A 305 -9.38 9.19 17.56
N ILE A 306 -9.74 8.11 16.89
CA ILE A 306 -9.11 7.72 15.64
C ILE A 306 -9.71 8.60 14.55
N ARG A 307 -8.84 9.32 13.84
CA ARG A 307 -9.21 10.22 12.77
C ARG A 307 -8.42 9.87 11.51
N TRP A 308 -9.05 9.91 10.35
CA TRP A 308 -8.41 9.68 9.06
C TRP A 308 -8.71 10.82 8.10
N GLY A 309 -7.78 11.08 7.17
CA GLY A 309 -8.02 12.03 6.10
C GLY A 309 -9.04 11.48 5.09
N LEU A 310 -9.93 12.36 4.62
CA LEU A 310 -10.90 12.05 3.57
C LEU A 310 -10.27 12.05 2.18
N LEU A 311 -9.06 12.60 2.04
CA LEU A 311 -8.29 12.58 0.82
C LEU A 311 -7.28 11.43 0.84
N GLU A 312 -7.05 10.85 -0.30
CA GLU A 312 -6.32 9.61 -0.57
C GLU A 312 -4.98 9.46 0.15
N ASP A 313 -4.33 10.58 0.49
CA ASP A 313 -2.92 10.58 0.88
C ASP A 313 -2.66 10.91 2.35
N THR A 314 -3.67 11.26 3.12
CA THR A 314 -3.44 11.80 4.45
C THR A 314 -4.12 10.96 5.52
N ILE A 315 -3.32 10.30 6.34
CA ILE A 315 -3.79 9.72 7.58
C ILE A 315 -3.38 10.65 8.69
N VAL A 316 -4.37 11.25 9.30
CA VAL A 316 -4.21 11.94 10.57
C VAL A 316 -4.94 11.09 11.59
N LEU A 317 -4.19 10.42 12.43
CA LEU A 317 -4.74 9.70 13.56
C LEU A 317 -4.40 10.50 14.81
N VAL A 318 -5.41 11.06 15.43
CA VAL A 318 -5.29 11.79 16.68
C VAL A 318 -5.69 10.84 17.79
N ALA A 319 -4.71 10.21 18.41
CA ALA A 319 -4.94 9.37 19.58
C ALA A 319 -4.20 9.98 20.78
N PRO A 320 -4.89 10.26 21.91
CA PRO A 320 -4.21 10.79 23.06
C PRO A 320 -3.30 9.72 23.67
N VAL A 321 -2.10 10.12 23.96
CA VAL A 321 -1.19 9.39 24.85
C VAL A 321 -1.26 10.05 26.21
N VAL A 322 -1.08 9.30 27.29
CA VAL A 322 -1.19 9.77 28.68
C VAL A 322 -0.63 11.19 28.84
N ALA A 323 -1.48 12.11 29.25
CA ALA A 323 -1.06 13.44 29.66
C ALA A 323 -0.42 13.32 31.05
N GLU A 324 0.89 13.34 31.14
CA GLU A 324 1.60 13.36 32.43
C GLU A 324 1.41 14.67 33.17
N GLN A 325 0.90 15.71 32.50
CA GLN A 325 0.69 17.03 33.06
C GLN A 325 -0.64 17.64 32.58
N PRO A 326 -1.40 18.30 33.43
CA PRO A 326 -2.61 19.02 33.04
C PRO A 326 -2.32 20.00 31.89
N GLY A 327 -3.13 19.94 30.84
CA GLY A 327 -3.05 20.87 29.71
C GLY A 327 -2.05 20.50 28.62
N LYS A 328 -1.23 19.46 28.82
CA LYS A 328 -0.39 18.90 27.76
C LYS A 328 -1.02 17.64 27.21
N LEU A 329 -1.10 17.55 25.89
CA LEU A 329 -1.53 16.35 25.15
C LEU A 329 -0.34 15.76 24.43
N ARG A 330 -0.29 14.44 24.38
CA ARG A 330 0.56 13.72 23.47
C ARG A 330 -0.31 13.02 22.44
N LEU A 331 -0.01 13.21 21.18
CA LEU A 331 -0.80 12.69 20.08
C LEU A 331 0.07 11.76 19.23
N MET A 332 -0.49 10.66 18.83
CA MET A 332 0.06 9.91 17.71
C MET A 332 -0.43 10.55 16.42
N TYR A 333 0.50 10.87 15.55
CA TYR A 333 0.22 11.54 14.30
C TYR A 333 1.05 10.95 13.17
N ARG A 334 0.44 10.82 12.02
CA ARG A 334 1.09 10.51 10.77
C ARG A 334 0.36 11.20 9.63
N SER A 335 1.11 11.74 8.70
CA SER A 335 0.59 12.16 7.39
C SER A 335 1.57 11.79 6.30
N THR A 336 1.14 11.90 5.06
CA THR A 336 2.00 11.75 3.88
C THR A 336 3.24 12.65 4.00
N GLY A 337 4.41 12.06 3.79
CA GLY A 337 5.69 12.78 3.89
C GLY A 337 6.17 13.07 5.31
N ILE A 338 5.42 12.67 6.34
CA ILE A 338 5.79 12.83 7.74
C ILE A 338 5.86 11.45 8.39
N SER A 339 7.01 11.09 8.91
CA SER A 339 7.18 9.85 9.69
C SER A 339 6.23 9.86 10.88
N GLY A 340 5.53 8.74 11.07
CA GLY A 340 4.64 8.60 12.22
C GLY A 340 5.39 8.67 13.54
N GLY A 341 4.72 9.18 14.57
CA GLY A 341 5.29 9.31 15.90
C GLY A 341 4.32 9.85 16.94
N VAL A 342 4.85 10.05 18.14
CA VAL A 342 4.16 10.70 19.25
C VAL A 342 4.71 12.10 19.41
N PHE A 343 3.82 13.06 19.40
CA PHE A 343 4.17 14.48 19.43
C PHE A 343 3.46 15.18 20.57
N ASP A 344 4.17 16.11 21.21
CA ASP A 344 3.58 16.99 22.20
C ASP A 344 2.66 18.01 21.51
N ALA A 345 1.50 18.22 22.07
CA ALA A 345 0.51 19.15 21.57
C ALA A 345 -0.04 20.04 22.67
N THR A 346 -0.44 21.24 22.30
CA THR A 346 -1.11 22.20 23.18
C THR A 346 -2.54 22.41 22.74
N THR A 347 -3.42 22.70 23.68
CA THR A 347 -4.82 23.01 23.40
C THR A 347 -5.14 24.43 23.85
N THR A 348 -5.76 25.23 23.00
CA THR A 348 -6.22 26.58 23.31
C THR A 348 -7.54 26.80 22.57
N GLY A 349 -8.60 27.10 23.31
CA GLY A 349 -9.92 27.41 22.73
C GLY A 349 -10.49 26.25 21.86
N GLY A 350 -10.25 24.99 22.27
CA GLY A 350 -10.72 23.82 21.50
C GLY A 350 -9.91 23.53 20.23
N VAL A 351 -8.78 24.19 20.03
CA VAL A 351 -7.88 23.94 18.91
C VAL A 351 -6.64 23.23 19.41
N ILE A 352 -6.26 22.14 18.75
CA ILE A 352 -5.01 21.43 19.03
C ILE A 352 -3.92 21.97 18.12
N ARG A 353 -2.76 22.27 18.71
CA ARG A 353 -1.55 22.65 17.96
C ARG A 353 -0.40 21.75 18.34
N MET A 354 0.30 21.25 17.33
CA MET A 354 1.42 20.34 17.45
C MET A 354 2.58 20.83 16.57
N VAL A 355 3.78 20.83 17.11
CA VAL A 355 4.98 21.19 16.36
C VAL A 355 5.74 19.90 16.05
N LEU A 356 5.99 19.68 14.77
CA LEU A 356 6.73 18.51 14.29
C LEU A 356 8.24 18.75 14.30
N PRO A 357 9.08 17.68 14.23
CA PRO A 357 10.54 17.82 14.24
C PRO A 357 11.10 18.71 13.12
N ASN A 358 10.42 18.76 11.98
CA ASN A 358 10.76 19.62 10.83
C ASN A 358 10.32 21.08 11.04
N LYS A 359 9.87 21.44 12.25
CA LYS A 359 9.34 22.76 12.64
C LYS A 359 8.01 23.15 12.00
N SER A 360 7.37 22.27 11.25
CA SER A 360 6.00 22.49 10.78
C SER A 360 5.04 22.48 11.96
N THR A 361 4.10 23.40 11.96
CA THR A 361 3.02 23.44 12.95
C THR A 361 1.77 22.83 12.34
N ILE A 362 1.24 21.79 12.98
CA ILE A 362 -0.05 21.20 12.64
C ILE A 362 -1.11 21.79 13.55
N THR A 363 -2.21 22.21 12.97
CA THR A 363 -3.38 22.71 13.69
C THR A 363 -4.58 21.86 13.37
N LEU A 364 -5.27 21.37 14.40
CA LEU A 364 -6.52 20.61 14.29
C LEU A 364 -7.63 21.43 14.94
N LYS A 365 -8.65 21.77 14.17
CA LYS A 365 -9.79 22.56 14.61
C LYS A 365 -11.08 21.77 14.40
N PRO A 366 -11.94 21.64 15.41
CA PRO A 366 -13.23 20.96 15.24
C PRO A 366 -14.18 21.79 14.38
N ASP A 367 -14.90 21.12 13.49
CA ASP A 367 -16.01 21.66 12.72
C ASP A 367 -17.35 21.29 13.35
N ARG A 368 -18.43 21.96 12.94
CA ARG A 368 -19.78 21.77 13.51
C ARG A 368 -20.35 20.37 13.23
N ASP A 369 -19.89 19.70 12.20
CA ASP A 369 -20.32 18.36 11.79
C ASP A 369 -19.51 17.22 12.46
N GLY A 370 -18.66 17.54 13.43
CA GLY A 370 -17.82 16.57 14.13
C GLY A 370 -16.55 16.17 13.37
N THR A 371 -16.30 16.75 12.20
CA THR A 371 -15.04 16.61 11.50
C THR A 371 -13.97 17.54 12.07
N LEU A 372 -12.71 17.33 11.70
CA LEU A 372 -11.62 18.22 12.04
C LEU A 372 -11.06 18.87 10.78
N THR A 373 -10.95 20.20 10.80
CA THR A 373 -10.11 20.89 9.83
C THR A 373 -8.65 20.75 10.26
N TRP A 374 -7.84 20.24 9.35
CA TRP A 374 -6.40 20.12 9.49
C TRP A 374 -5.70 21.19 8.66
N SER A 375 -4.73 21.89 9.24
CA SER A 375 -3.85 22.78 8.51
C SER A 375 -2.41 22.60 8.93
N ALA A 376 -1.47 22.74 8.00
CA ALA A 376 -0.05 22.72 8.24
C ALA A 376 0.56 24.08 7.87
N ALA A 377 1.41 24.62 8.72
CA ALA A 377 2.25 25.76 8.42
C ALA A 377 3.72 25.37 8.63
N ASP A 378 4.54 25.49 7.61
CA ASP A 378 5.98 25.54 7.77
C ASP A 378 6.38 27.00 7.93
N GLY A 379 7.28 27.34 8.82
CA GLY A 379 7.56 28.72 9.27
C GLY A 379 7.76 29.79 8.15
N SER A 380 7.62 29.46 6.89
CA SER A 380 7.75 30.34 5.72
C SER A 380 6.57 30.27 4.74
N ARG A 381 5.71 29.23 4.80
CA ARG A 381 4.57 29.04 3.90
C ARG A 381 3.39 28.44 4.65
N SER A 382 2.29 29.15 4.69
CA SER A 382 1.02 28.54 5.10
C SER A 382 0.47 27.73 3.92
N LEU A 383 0.62 26.41 3.97
CA LEU A 383 -0.14 25.52 3.13
C LEU A 383 -1.54 25.41 3.77
N ASN A 384 -2.43 26.32 3.40
CA ASN A 384 -3.85 26.22 3.74
C ASN A 384 -4.49 25.12 2.89
N THR A 385 -4.13 23.89 3.17
CA THR A 385 -4.88 22.76 2.66
C THR A 385 -5.83 22.36 3.77
N GLU A 386 -7.07 22.83 3.72
CA GLU A 386 -8.12 22.35 4.60
C GLU A 386 -8.41 20.89 4.25
N LEU A 387 -7.97 19.99 5.08
CA LEU A 387 -8.32 18.59 5.01
C LEU A 387 -9.42 18.32 6.04
N ARG A 388 -10.55 17.82 5.58
CA ARG A 388 -11.58 17.31 6.47
C ARG A 388 -11.19 15.92 6.94
N ILE A 389 -11.26 15.71 8.23
CA ILE A 389 -10.87 14.46 8.88
C ILE A 389 -12.13 13.85 9.49
N GLY A 390 -12.49 12.66 9.05
CA GLY A 390 -13.61 11.91 9.59
C GLY A 390 -13.34 11.27 10.95
N ARG A 391 -14.38 10.86 11.65
CA ARG A 391 -14.32 10.08 12.89
C ARG A 391 -14.79 8.66 12.61
N GLU A 392 -14.12 7.68 13.20
CA GLU A 392 -14.66 6.34 13.33
C GLU A 392 -15.42 6.27 14.66
N ASP A 393 -16.70 5.94 14.58
CA ASP A 393 -17.59 5.73 15.73
C ASP A 393 -17.40 4.31 16.30
#